data_b17fb1bf30974f8d3f8726afe3428268
#
_entry.id   b17fb1bf30974f8d3f8726afe3428268
#
_cell.length_a   1.000
_cell.length_b   1.000
_cell.length_c   1.000
_cell.angle_alpha   90.00
_cell.angle_beta   90.00
_cell.angle_gamma   90.00
#
_symmetry.space_group_name_H-M   'P 1'
#
loop_
_entity.id
_entity.type
_entity.pdbx_description
1 polymer ?
#
loop_
_entity_poly.entity_id
_entity_poly.type
_entity_poly.pdbx_seq_one_letter_code
_entity_poly.pdbx_strand_id
1 'polypeptide(L)'
;MINNWLASKQSFNGMVLIILAMLMAFWLSACSVTPATSTAPPTPSSSESTASAETADPLTYQACVYPPNELVQACEVKGGTFLQQGRLGCYQCVLSYSDAGKVCQDGSDCQGQCKNTGEFIDSHTNNQTGQCASDSSTFGCYQTIEKGVAQPAICVD
;
A
#
# COMPACT_ATOMS: atom_id res chain seq x y z
N MET A 1 36.72 33.76 -20.11
CA MET A 1 36.32 32.53 -19.39
C MET A 1 34.90 32.02 -19.75
N ILE A 2 34.34 32.37 -20.90
CA ILE A 2 32.95 32.02 -21.30
C ILE A 2 32.89 30.87 -22.31
N ASN A 3 33.98 30.57 -22.99
CA ASN A 3 33.99 29.61 -24.11
C ASN A 3 34.04 28.12 -23.75
N ASN A 4 34.35 27.77 -22.53
CA ASN A 4 34.43 26.35 -22.09
C ASN A 4 33.07 25.76 -21.67
N TRP A 5 32.07 26.61 -21.40
CA TRP A 5 30.75 26.14 -20.91
C TRP A 5 29.85 25.64 -22.06
N LEU A 6 30.00 26.18 -23.24
CA LEU A 6 29.21 25.80 -24.44
C LEU A 6 29.68 24.47 -25.05
N ALA A 7 30.99 24.16 -24.98
CA ALA A 7 31.53 22.89 -25.49
C ALA A 7 31.09 21.68 -24.69
N SER A 8 30.90 21.83 -23.35
CA SER A 8 30.44 20.76 -22.47
C SER A 8 28.98 20.34 -22.69
N LYS A 9 28.11 21.29 -23.05
CA LYS A 9 26.69 21.02 -23.31
C LYS A 9 26.46 20.22 -24.60
N GLN A 10 27.30 20.44 -25.59
CA GLN A 10 27.15 19.78 -26.89
C GLN A 10 27.60 18.31 -26.85
N SER A 11 28.60 18.00 -26.04
CA SER A 11 29.06 16.62 -25.81
C SER A 11 28.05 15.79 -25.07
N PHE A 12 27.35 16.39 -24.08
CA PHE A 12 26.36 15.69 -23.26
C PHE A 12 25.11 15.27 -24.05
N ASN A 13 24.62 16.13 -24.95
CA ASN A 13 23.46 15.81 -25.81
C ASN A 13 23.77 14.71 -26.82
N GLY A 14 25.00 14.66 -27.38
CA GLY A 14 25.41 13.59 -28.30
C GLY A 14 25.46 12.21 -27.61
N MET A 15 25.96 12.15 -26.38
CA MET A 15 26.05 10.91 -25.62
C MET A 15 24.66 10.37 -25.18
N VAL A 16 23.74 11.25 -24.82
CA VAL A 16 22.36 10.88 -24.47
C VAL A 16 21.59 10.31 -25.66
N LEU A 17 21.78 10.88 -26.87
CA LEU A 17 21.16 10.37 -28.09
C LEU A 17 21.68 8.99 -28.51
N ILE A 18 22.96 8.71 -28.30
CA ILE A 18 23.55 7.40 -28.61
C ILE A 18 23.02 6.33 -27.63
N ILE A 19 22.89 6.66 -26.35
CA ILE A 19 22.35 5.74 -25.33
C ILE A 19 20.86 5.44 -25.61
N LEU A 20 20.06 6.43 -26.00
CA LEU A 20 18.65 6.23 -26.38
C LEU A 20 18.50 5.37 -27.64
N ALA A 21 19.38 5.52 -28.63
CA ALA A 21 19.39 4.69 -29.84
C ALA A 21 19.76 3.21 -29.54
N MET A 22 20.70 2.98 -28.61
CA MET A 22 21.07 1.63 -28.18
C MET A 22 19.97 0.94 -27.38
N LEU A 23 19.21 1.65 -26.57
CA LEU A 23 18.09 1.10 -25.79
C LEU A 23 16.90 0.70 -26.68
N MET A 24 16.66 1.40 -27.79
CA MET A 24 15.59 1.04 -28.74
C MET A 24 15.89 -0.22 -29.55
N ALA A 25 17.17 -0.59 -29.75
CA ALA A 25 17.54 -1.80 -30.49
C ALA A 25 17.36 -3.10 -29.68
N PHE A 26 17.21 -3.02 -28.37
CA PHE A 26 17.08 -4.20 -27.49
C PHE A 26 15.66 -4.76 -27.35
N TRP A 27 14.64 -4.06 -27.88
CA TRP A 27 13.23 -4.44 -27.68
C TRP A 27 12.64 -5.33 -28.80
N LEU A 28 13.42 -5.77 -29.78
CA LEU A 28 12.94 -6.50 -30.97
C LEU A 28 13.29 -8.00 -31.02
N SER A 29 13.77 -8.60 -29.97
CA SER A 29 14.08 -10.04 -29.96
C SER A 29 13.39 -10.75 -28.78
N ALA A 30 12.22 -11.30 -29.01
CA ALA A 30 11.75 -12.59 -28.47
C ALA A 30 10.24 -12.74 -28.60
N CYS A 31 9.79 -13.32 -29.70
CA CYS A 31 8.56 -14.10 -29.74
C CYS A 31 8.82 -15.34 -30.59
N SER A 32 9.26 -16.41 -29.96
CA SER A 32 9.15 -17.78 -30.50
C SER A 32 8.13 -18.54 -29.67
N VAL A 33 6.91 -18.63 -30.17
CA VAL A 33 5.86 -19.50 -29.64
C VAL A 33 5.94 -20.83 -30.36
N THR A 34 6.30 -21.88 -29.64
CA THR A 34 6.14 -23.27 -30.10
C THR A 34 4.81 -23.82 -29.55
N PRO A 35 3.91 -24.36 -30.38
CA PRO A 35 2.72 -25.03 -29.89
C PRO A 35 3.06 -26.44 -29.39
N ALA A 36 2.93 -26.69 -28.10
CA ALA A 36 2.98 -28.03 -27.54
C ALA A 36 1.57 -28.63 -27.51
N THR A 37 1.43 -29.75 -28.11
CA THR A 37 0.25 -30.63 -28.18
C THR A 37 -0.18 -31.06 -26.77
N SER A 38 -1.43 -30.76 -26.44
CA SER A 38 -2.08 -31.10 -25.18
C SER A 38 -2.48 -32.57 -25.16
N THR A 39 -1.98 -33.28 -24.16
CA THR A 39 -2.58 -34.52 -23.67
C THR A 39 -3.24 -34.21 -22.33
N ALA A 40 -4.55 -34.35 -22.24
CA ALA A 40 -5.33 -34.07 -21.05
C ALA A 40 -5.10 -35.18 -19.99
N PRO A 41 -4.93 -34.81 -18.73
CA PRO A 41 -5.19 -35.65 -17.57
C PRO A 41 -6.42 -35.20 -16.78
N PRO A 42 -6.92 -36.03 -15.87
CA PRO A 42 -8.31 -36.02 -15.43
C PRO A 42 -8.66 -34.88 -14.48
N THR A 43 -9.88 -34.42 -14.61
CA THR A 43 -10.61 -33.47 -13.77
C THR A 43 -10.47 -33.80 -12.28
N PRO A 44 -9.98 -32.86 -11.45
CA PRO A 44 -10.33 -32.90 -10.04
C PRO A 44 -11.68 -32.20 -9.87
N SER A 45 -12.58 -32.97 -9.27
CA SER A 45 -13.91 -32.57 -8.85
C SER A 45 -13.88 -31.23 -8.12
N SER A 46 -14.39 -30.17 -8.74
CA SER A 46 -14.76 -28.93 -8.06
C SER A 46 -15.84 -29.27 -7.04
N SER A 47 -15.46 -29.32 -5.79
CA SER A 47 -16.40 -29.13 -4.70
C SER A 47 -16.84 -27.68 -4.76
N GLU A 48 -17.91 -27.46 -5.49
CA GLU A 48 -18.69 -26.23 -5.49
C GLU A 48 -19.31 -26.11 -4.09
N SER A 49 -18.56 -25.46 -3.21
CA SER A 49 -19.11 -24.98 -1.93
C SER A 49 -20.01 -23.82 -2.27
N THR A 50 -21.29 -24.10 -2.46
CA THR A 50 -22.35 -23.09 -2.48
C THR A 50 -22.42 -22.48 -1.06
N ALA A 51 -21.48 -21.58 -0.77
CA ALA A 51 -21.60 -20.68 0.37
C ALA A 51 -22.68 -19.67 0.00
N SER A 52 -23.80 -19.76 0.71
CA SER A 52 -24.83 -18.71 0.78
C SER A 52 -24.13 -17.35 0.84
N ALA A 53 -24.57 -16.42 -0.03
CA ALA A 53 -24.12 -15.04 -0.05
C ALA A 53 -24.62 -14.30 1.21
N GLU A 54 -24.07 -14.63 2.35
CA GLU A 54 -23.99 -13.73 3.49
C GLU A 54 -22.93 -12.70 3.08
N THR A 55 -23.32 -11.44 3.03
CA THR A 55 -22.48 -10.32 2.60
C THR A 55 -21.26 -10.26 3.51
N ALA A 56 -20.17 -10.89 3.10
CA ALA A 56 -18.94 -10.93 3.90
C ALA A 56 -18.49 -9.48 4.12
N ASP A 57 -18.21 -9.10 5.38
CA ASP A 57 -17.74 -7.78 5.70
C ASP A 57 -16.33 -7.59 5.09
N PRO A 58 -16.14 -6.59 4.19
CA PRO A 58 -14.85 -6.36 3.54
C PRO A 58 -13.73 -6.07 4.53
N LEU A 59 -14.05 -5.59 5.74
CA LEU A 59 -13.06 -5.27 6.78
C LEU A 59 -12.45 -6.53 7.41
N THR A 60 -13.10 -7.68 7.28
CA THR A 60 -12.59 -8.96 7.78
C THR A 60 -11.72 -9.70 6.77
N TYR A 61 -11.68 -9.22 5.52
CA TYR A 61 -10.90 -9.87 4.47
C TYR A 61 -9.40 -9.66 4.69
N GLN A 62 -8.66 -10.77 4.84
CA GLN A 62 -7.21 -10.79 5.02
C GLN A 62 -6.65 -11.98 4.21
N ALA A 63 -6.48 -11.79 2.91
CA ALA A 63 -5.96 -12.82 2.03
C ALA A 63 -4.92 -12.27 1.05
N CYS A 64 -3.97 -13.13 0.64
CA CYS A 64 -2.92 -12.73 -0.29
C CYS A 64 -3.34 -12.87 -1.76
N VAL A 65 -4.61 -13.17 -2.00
CA VAL A 65 -5.27 -13.16 -3.31
C VAL A 65 -6.09 -11.88 -3.40
N TYR A 66 -6.18 -11.27 -4.59
CA TYR A 66 -7.01 -10.09 -4.79
C TYR A 66 -8.47 -10.39 -4.49
N PRO A 67 -9.18 -9.52 -3.75
CA PRO A 67 -10.56 -9.78 -3.32
C PRO A 67 -11.54 -9.82 -4.50
N PRO A 68 -12.66 -10.57 -4.35
CA PRO A 68 -13.77 -10.54 -5.31
C PRO A 68 -14.35 -9.13 -5.47
N ASN A 69 -14.92 -8.82 -6.65
CA ASN A 69 -15.46 -7.50 -6.96
C ASN A 69 -16.52 -7.02 -5.97
N GLU A 70 -17.31 -7.91 -5.42
CA GLU A 70 -18.37 -7.61 -4.43
C GLU A 70 -17.75 -7.06 -3.14
N LEU A 71 -16.63 -7.62 -2.69
CA LEU A 71 -15.90 -7.12 -1.53
C LEU A 71 -15.20 -5.80 -1.82
N VAL A 72 -14.66 -5.62 -3.05
CA VAL A 72 -14.05 -4.35 -3.47
C VAL A 72 -15.08 -3.24 -3.40
N GLN A 73 -16.26 -3.43 -4.01
CA GLN A 73 -17.34 -2.44 -3.98
C GLN A 73 -17.84 -2.18 -2.55
N ALA A 74 -17.96 -3.22 -1.72
CA ALA A 74 -18.36 -3.06 -0.32
C ALA A 74 -17.33 -2.27 0.50
N CYS A 75 -16.04 -2.41 0.21
CA CYS A 75 -14.98 -1.61 0.80
C CYS A 75 -15.07 -0.14 0.37
N GLU A 76 -15.25 0.11 -0.94
CA GLU A 76 -15.41 1.46 -1.50
C GLU A 76 -16.61 2.20 -0.92
N VAL A 77 -17.76 1.53 -0.77
CA VAL A 77 -18.96 2.09 -0.13
C VAL A 77 -18.70 2.53 1.31
N LYS A 78 -17.79 1.84 2.03
CA LYS A 78 -17.35 2.21 3.38
C LYS A 78 -16.27 3.32 3.38
N GLY A 79 -15.87 3.85 2.22
CA GLY A 79 -14.82 4.86 2.08
C GLY A 79 -13.41 4.28 2.15
N GLY A 80 -13.25 3.00 1.80
CA GLY A 80 -11.97 2.30 1.81
C GLY A 80 -11.48 1.88 0.43
N THR A 81 -10.29 1.31 0.43
CA THR A 81 -9.65 0.71 -0.74
C THR A 81 -8.88 -0.53 -0.30
N PHE A 82 -8.91 -1.59 -1.12
CA PHE A 82 -8.07 -2.75 -0.85
C PHE A 82 -6.60 -2.46 -1.20
N LEU A 83 -5.76 -2.54 -0.19
CA LEU A 83 -4.31 -2.35 -0.31
C LEU A 83 -3.57 -3.59 0.19
N GLN A 84 -2.40 -3.84 -0.39
CA GLN A 84 -1.49 -4.84 0.14
C GLN A 84 -0.84 -4.30 1.41
N GLN A 85 -0.90 -5.08 2.49
CA GLN A 85 -0.44 -4.68 3.82
C GLN A 85 0.55 -5.71 4.39
N GLY A 86 1.44 -5.22 5.26
CA GLY A 86 2.42 -6.04 5.96
C GLY A 86 3.45 -6.70 5.04
N ARG A 87 4.34 -7.49 5.61
CA ARG A 87 5.43 -8.16 4.88
C ARG A 87 4.95 -9.23 3.90
N LEU A 88 3.80 -9.83 4.16
CA LEU A 88 3.22 -10.84 3.28
C LEU A 88 2.51 -10.23 2.07
N GLY A 89 2.25 -8.93 2.08
CA GLY A 89 1.55 -8.24 1.01
C GLY A 89 0.12 -8.75 0.77
N CYS A 90 -0.56 -9.18 1.83
CA CYS A 90 -1.94 -9.62 1.73
C CYS A 90 -2.90 -8.43 1.66
N TYR A 91 -4.02 -8.60 0.95
CA TYR A 91 -5.00 -7.54 0.75
C TYR A 91 -5.89 -7.35 1.96
N GLN A 92 -6.07 -6.09 2.35
CA GLN A 92 -7.01 -5.65 3.39
C GLN A 92 -7.75 -4.40 2.93
N CYS A 93 -9.01 -4.27 3.32
CA CYS A 93 -9.78 -3.04 3.10
C CYS A 93 -9.30 -1.98 4.10
N VAL A 94 -8.65 -0.94 3.59
CA VAL A 94 -8.14 0.19 4.37
C VAL A 94 -9.07 1.38 4.18
N LEU A 95 -9.71 1.82 5.26
CA LEU A 95 -10.59 2.99 5.28
C LEU A 95 -9.78 4.28 5.32
N SER A 96 -10.20 5.30 4.59
CA SER A 96 -9.66 6.66 4.67
C SER A 96 -10.49 7.49 5.63
N TYR A 97 -9.83 8.28 6.48
CA TYR A 97 -10.48 9.10 7.48
C TYR A 97 -10.49 10.58 7.07
N SER A 98 -11.66 11.22 7.20
CA SER A 98 -11.85 12.61 6.79
C SER A 98 -11.24 13.63 7.76
N ASP A 99 -10.90 13.20 8.98
CA ASP A 99 -10.28 14.00 10.02
C ASP A 99 -8.75 13.81 10.13
N ALA A 100 -8.15 13.20 9.10
CA ALA A 100 -6.71 12.99 9.00
C ALA A 100 -5.91 14.26 9.32
N GLY A 101 -4.93 14.12 10.22
CA GLY A 101 -4.06 15.23 10.61
C GLY A 101 -4.67 16.23 11.61
N LYS A 102 -5.92 16.08 12.02
CA LYS A 102 -6.52 16.86 13.09
C LYS A 102 -5.76 16.62 14.39
N VAL A 103 -5.43 17.70 15.11
CA VAL A 103 -4.78 17.61 16.43
C VAL A 103 -5.70 16.92 17.43
N CYS A 104 -5.13 15.99 18.21
CA CYS A 104 -5.84 15.16 19.18
C CYS A 104 -5.02 14.93 20.45
N GLN A 105 -5.68 14.48 21.50
CA GLN A 105 -5.08 14.03 22.75
C GLN A 105 -5.54 12.62 23.15
N ASP A 106 -6.53 12.11 22.43
CA ASP A 106 -7.12 10.78 22.69
C ASP A 106 -7.64 10.17 21.38
N GLY A 107 -7.71 8.84 21.29
CA GLY A 107 -8.30 8.17 20.15
C GLY A 107 -9.77 8.53 19.94
N SER A 108 -10.51 8.89 20.99
CA SER A 108 -11.90 9.33 20.88
C SER A 108 -12.09 10.69 20.19
N ASP A 109 -11.04 11.48 20.00
CA ASP A 109 -11.06 12.72 19.24
C ASP A 109 -11.08 12.49 17.73
N CYS A 110 -10.84 11.25 17.27
CA CYS A 110 -10.56 10.86 15.89
C CYS A 110 -11.53 9.78 15.41
N GLN A 111 -11.70 9.69 14.08
CA GLN A 111 -12.34 8.52 13.46
C GLN A 111 -11.48 7.24 13.60
N GLY A 112 -10.16 7.41 13.65
CA GLY A 112 -9.19 6.34 13.88
C GLY A 112 -8.41 6.56 15.16
N GLN A 113 -7.10 6.33 15.09
CA GLN A 113 -6.21 6.50 16.23
C GLN A 113 -5.64 7.91 16.31
N CYS A 114 -5.38 8.40 17.53
CA CYS A 114 -4.53 9.57 17.75
C CYS A 114 -3.06 9.10 17.76
N LYS A 115 -2.29 9.44 16.73
CA LYS A 115 -0.90 9.00 16.54
C LYS A 115 0.07 10.14 16.83
N ASN A 116 1.17 9.82 17.51
CA ASN A 116 2.33 10.71 17.57
C ASN A 116 2.91 10.86 16.15
N THR A 117 3.22 12.09 15.73
CA THR A 117 3.75 12.40 14.39
C THR A 117 5.24 12.75 14.39
N GLY A 118 5.84 12.86 15.58
CA GLY A 118 7.26 13.13 15.75
C GLY A 118 8.08 11.85 15.97
N GLU A 119 9.27 12.02 16.53
CA GLU A 119 10.05 10.92 17.05
C GLU A 119 9.30 10.24 18.21
N PHE A 120 9.54 8.95 18.41
CA PHE A 120 8.95 8.25 19.54
C PHE A 120 9.47 8.82 20.85
N ILE A 121 8.55 9.06 21.75
CA ILE A 121 8.83 9.60 23.10
C ILE A 121 8.65 8.49 24.13
N ASP A 122 9.21 8.68 25.31
CA ASP A 122 9.07 7.71 26.39
C ASP A 122 7.59 7.48 26.71
N SER A 123 7.22 6.21 26.82
CA SER A 123 5.87 5.82 27.22
C SER A 123 5.53 6.38 28.59
N HIS A 124 4.24 6.70 28.79
CA HIS A 124 3.70 7.37 29.98
C HIS A 124 4.10 8.85 30.14
N THR A 125 4.73 9.47 29.14
CA THR A 125 4.91 10.93 29.12
C THR A 125 3.56 11.62 28.96
N ASN A 126 3.25 12.53 29.87
CA ASN A 126 1.97 13.24 29.93
C ASN A 126 1.98 14.54 29.10
N ASN A 127 0.80 15.15 28.92
CA ASN A 127 0.58 16.40 28.18
C ASN A 127 1.02 16.32 26.71
N GLN A 128 0.84 15.15 26.10
CA GLN A 128 1.17 14.93 24.72
C GLN A 128 -0.03 15.20 23.82
N THR A 129 0.28 15.63 22.60
CA THR A 129 -0.69 15.78 21.51
C THR A 129 -0.20 14.96 20.32
N GLY A 130 -1.13 14.46 19.55
CA GLY A 130 -0.87 13.76 18.30
C GLY A 130 -1.71 14.32 17.17
N GLN A 131 -1.82 13.56 16.12
CA GLN A 131 -2.73 13.83 15.00
C GLN A 131 -3.56 12.57 14.70
N CYS A 132 -4.79 12.79 14.26
CA CYS A 132 -5.66 11.74 13.80
C CYS A 132 -5.04 11.01 12.62
N ALA A 133 -5.05 9.68 12.66
CA ALA A 133 -4.55 8.83 11.58
C ALA A 133 -5.25 9.12 10.25
N SER A 134 -4.54 8.97 9.15
CA SER A 134 -5.09 9.16 7.80
C SER A 134 -6.01 8.02 7.36
N ASP A 135 -5.80 6.85 7.93
CA ASP A 135 -6.45 5.62 7.49
C ASP A 135 -6.48 4.57 8.62
N SER A 136 -7.16 3.45 8.35
CA SER A 136 -7.32 2.35 9.30
C SER A 136 -6.17 1.35 9.33
N SER A 137 -5.07 1.57 8.59
CA SER A 137 -3.92 0.66 8.60
C SER A 137 -3.25 0.63 9.96
N THR A 138 -3.00 -0.59 10.43
CA THR A 138 -2.27 -0.85 11.69
C THR A 138 -0.83 -1.29 11.44
N PHE A 139 -0.38 -1.32 10.18
CA PHE A 139 0.97 -1.75 9.82
C PHE A 139 1.99 -0.61 9.92
N GLY A 140 3.23 -1.01 10.10
CA GLY A 140 4.34 -0.09 10.32
C GLY A 140 4.61 0.18 11.80
N CYS A 141 5.52 1.11 12.07
CA CYS A 141 5.86 1.52 13.44
C CYS A 141 5.09 2.80 13.78
N TYR A 142 4.41 2.81 14.90
CA TYR A 142 3.67 3.97 15.38
C TYR A 142 3.56 4.00 16.91
N GLN A 143 3.21 5.15 17.44
CA GLN A 143 2.95 5.39 18.84
C GLN A 143 1.64 6.17 18.95
N THR A 144 0.72 5.72 19.83
CA THR A 144 -0.55 6.39 20.06
C THR A 144 -0.47 7.32 21.27
N ILE A 145 -1.39 8.29 21.28
CA ILE A 145 -1.65 9.18 22.43
C ILE A 145 -3.04 8.85 22.95
N GLU A 146 -3.13 8.55 24.25
CA GLU A 146 -4.39 8.26 24.94
C GLU A 146 -4.51 9.14 26.19
N LYS A 147 -5.57 9.93 26.26
CA LYS A 147 -5.82 10.90 27.36
C LYS A 147 -4.61 11.82 27.62
N GLY A 148 -3.95 12.25 26.53
CA GLY A 148 -2.76 13.09 26.61
C GLY A 148 -1.50 12.34 27.08
N VAL A 149 -1.49 11.01 27.10
CA VAL A 149 -0.36 10.19 27.54
C VAL A 149 0.17 9.39 26.37
N ALA A 150 1.49 9.45 26.14
CA ALA A 150 2.15 8.63 25.14
C ALA A 150 2.10 7.15 25.53
N GLN A 151 1.62 6.30 24.65
CA GLN A 151 1.60 4.86 24.79
C GLN A 151 2.95 4.26 24.33
N PRO A 152 3.25 3.00 24.63
CA PRO A 152 4.41 2.33 24.07
C PRO A 152 4.36 2.34 22.52
N ALA A 153 5.50 2.63 21.89
CA ALA A 153 5.63 2.50 20.44
C ALA A 153 5.56 1.02 20.04
N ILE A 154 4.83 0.72 18.98
CA ILE A 154 4.68 -0.64 18.44
C ILE A 154 5.00 -0.67 16.96
N CYS A 155 5.51 -1.81 16.49
CA CYS A 155 5.71 -2.09 15.07
C CYS A 155 4.95 -3.36 14.71
N VAL A 156 4.18 -3.29 13.63
CA VAL A 156 3.37 -4.40 13.10
C VAL A 156 3.81 -4.67 11.65
N ASP A 157 4.14 -5.91 11.34
CA ASP A 157 4.59 -6.39 10.02
C ASP A 157 3.57 -7.32 9.35
#